data_6781f7ac223aa210b8403b5e159e7695
#
_entry.id   6781f7ac223aa210b8403b5e159e7695
#
_cell.length_a   1.000
_cell.length_b   1.000
_cell.length_c   1.000
_cell.angle_alpha   90.00
_cell.angle_beta   90.00
_cell.angle_gamma   90.00
#
_symmetry.space_group_name_H-M   'P 1'
#
loop_
_entity.id
_entity.type
_entity.pdbx_description
1 polymer ?
#
loop_
_entity_poly.entity_id
_entity_poly.type
_entity_poly.pdbx_seq_one_letter_code
_entity_poly.pdbx_strand_id
1 'polypeptide(L)'
;MKRTIITYMMLFISCIISSAQNHETIDSVVVTDYRPRSDKKTQTSMIKIDRKDFRFKAVLGTPDVIKTLQMLPGVTPGNEMSSTINVRGGTGNDNLYLLDNVPLYQSGHFLGLFSVFNTDMVESVDFYKGGFPAQFGGRASSVVDVRMKDGDMYEHKGSFSIGMTDGRFQMEGPVKEGVLSYNVAVRYGWVEAFVRPLLKAVYVPDVSYSNDYTRDGHYGFSDLNAKFTWIKSSRDKITFNTYLGFDYMSYMDSERYPYPVVGGSSGYQKSFFKDGN
;
A
#
# COMPACT_ATOMS: atom_id res chain seq x y z
N MET A 1 34.23 -18.51 -0.58
CA MET A 1 33.42 -17.32 -0.71
C MET A 1 31.96 -17.49 -0.26
N LYS A 2 31.15 -18.45 -0.74
CA LYS A 2 29.74 -18.59 -0.29
C LYS A 2 29.59 -18.84 1.23
N ARG A 3 30.44 -19.65 1.84
CA ARG A 3 30.39 -19.93 3.31
C ARG A 3 30.72 -18.70 4.15
N THR A 4 31.68 -17.89 3.73
CA THR A 4 32.09 -16.65 4.44
C THR A 4 30.97 -15.59 4.43
N ILE A 5 30.25 -15.44 3.32
CA ILE A 5 29.11 -14.50 3.19
C ILE A 5 27.96 -14.92 4.11
N ILE A 6 27.66 -16.21 4.20
CA ILE A 6 26.61 -16.74 5.09
C ILE A 6 26.97 -16.49 6.56
N THR A 7 28.24 -16.65 6.93
CA THR A 7 28.71 -16.42 8.31
C THR A 7 28.61 -14.94 8.70
N TYR A 8 28.97 -14.00 7.81
CA TYR A 8 28.81 -12.56 8.06
C TYR A 8 27.34 -12.14 8.09
N MET A 9 26.49 -12.75 7.27
CA MET A 9 25.05 -12.49 7.29
C MET A 9 24.39 -13.01 8.57
N MET A 10 24.80 -14.19 9.09
CA MET A 10 24.34 -14.68 10.39
C MET A 10 24.81 -13.82 11.56
N LEU A 11 26.05 -13.34 11.53
CA LEU A 11 26.59 -12.41 12.53
C LEU A 11 25.85 -11.06 12.52
N PHE A 12 25.50 -10.54 11.34
CA PHE A 12 24.73 -9.31 11.22
C PHE A 12 23.31 -9.45 11.75
N ILE A 13 22.65 -10.58 11.47
CA ILE A 13 21.31 -10.92 11.99
C ILE A 13 21.34 -11.10 13.52
N SER A 14 22.38 -11.72 14.08
CA SER A 14 22.50 -11.88 15.54
C SER A 14 22.71 -10.55 16.27
N CYS A 15 23.39 -9.59 15.64
CA CYS A 15 23.60 -8.25 16.18
C CYS A 15 22.30 -7.42 16.22
N ILE A 16 21.41 -7.61 15.23
CA ILE A 16 20.11 -6.95 15.19
C ILE A 16 19.16 -7.51 16.26
N ILE A 17 19.20 -8.81 16.51
CA ILE A 17 18.34 -9.47 17.51
C ILE A 17 18.76 -9.10 18.94
N SER A 18 20.03 -8.80 19.19
CA SER A 18 20.53 -8.45 20.52
C SER A 18 20.10 -7.05 21.01
N SER A 19 19.65 -6.17 20.12
CA SER A 19 19.19 -4.81 20.48
C SER A 19 17.69 -4.70 20.76
N ALA A 20 16.93 -5.78 20.68
CA ALA A 20 15.46 -5.76 20.75
C ALA A 20 14.88 -6.16 22.11
N GLN A 21 15.69 -6.25 23.18
CA GLN A 21 15.19 -6.53 24.52
C GLN A 21 15.04 -5.26 25.37
N ASN A 22 14.14 -4.38 24.98
CA ASN A 22 13.52 -3.47 25.93
C ASN A 22 12.25 -4.16 26.46
N HIS A 23 12.31 -4.60 27.71
CA HIS A 23 11.16 -5.00 28.50
C HIS A 23 10.29 -3.77 28.73
N GLU A 24 9.33 -3.52 27.84
CA GLU A 24 8.17 -2.72 28.23
C GLU A 24 7.19 -3.65 28.96
N THR A 25 6.95 -3.33 30.21
CA THR A 25 5.86 -3.92 31.00
C THR A 25 4.56 -3.63 30.26
N ILE A 26 3.88 -4.69 29.80
CA ILE A 26 2.56 -4.60 29.20
C ILE A 26 1.60 -4.21 30.31
N ASP A 27 1.33 -2.92 30.44
CA ASP A 27 0.16 -2.46 31.16
C ASP A 27 -1.10 -2.99 30.43
N SER A 28 -2.05 -3.42 31.22
CA SER A 28 -3.28 -4.10 30.86
C SER A 28 -3.80 -3.70 29.47
N VAL A 29 -3.93 -4.69 28.56
CA VAL A 29 -4.60 -4.51 27.26
C VAL A 29 -6.07 -4.20 27.56
N VAL A 30 -6.40 -2.92 27.63
CA VAL A 30 -7.78 -2.46 27.54
C VAL A 30 -8.19 -2.63 26.07
N VAL A 31 -8.93 -3.69 25.78
CA VAL A 31 -9.63 -3.82 24.49
C VAL A 31 -10.74 -2.77 24.48
N THR A 32 -10.38 -1.56 24.11
CA THR A 32 -11.35 -0.54 23.74
C THR A 32 -11.87 -0.89 22.36
N ASP A 33 -13.18 -1.12 22.25
CA ASP A 33 -13.89 -1.19 20.98
C ASP A 33 -13.55 0.09 20.19
N TYR A 34 -12.69 -0.07 19.16
CA TYR A 34 -12.15 1.05 18.43
C TYR A 34 -13.23 1.57 17.49
N ARG A 35 -13.95 2.58 17.93
CA ARG A 35 -14.77 3.43 17.07
C ARG A 35 -13.95 4.68 16.73
N PRO A 36 -13.70 4.96 15.44
CA PRO A 36 -13.07 6.22 15.05
C PRO A 36 -13.82 7.38 15.71
N ARG A 37 -13.12 8.14 16.50
CA ARG A 37 -13.70 9.22 17.29
C ARG A 37 -14.07 10.38 16.36
N SER A 38 -15.35 10.51 16.03
CA SER A 38 -15.86 11.64 15.24
C SER A 38 -16.04 12.88 16.12
N ASP A 39 -14.98 13.35 16.77
CA ASP A 39 -15.05 14.40 17.76
C ASP A 39 -15.00 15.82 17.22
N LYS A 40 -15.08 16.03 15.91
CA LYS A 40 -15.19 17.38 15.38
C LYS A 40 -16.38 17.54 14.44
N LYS A 41 -17.45 18.06 15.02
CA LYS A 41 -18.59 18.67 14.35
C LYS A 41 -18.14 19.53 13.18
N THR A 42 -18.48 19.14 11.95
CA THR A 42 -18.64 20.20 10.96
C THR A 42 -19.53 19.83 9.78
N GLN A 43 -19.70 18.56 9.44
CA GLN A 43 -20.68 18.17 8.41
C GLN A 43 -21.24 16.78 8.74
N THR A 44 -22.53 16.61 8.58
CA THR A 44 -23.30 15.40 8.95
C THR A 44 -22.80 14.11 8.24
N SER A 45 -21.96 14.23 7.22
CA SER A 45 -21.45 13.11 6.41
C SER A 45 -19.93 13.01 6.36
N MET A 46 -19.18 13.89 7.04
CA MET A 46 -17.72 13.89 7.08
C MET A 46 -17.22 13.15 8.31
N ILE A 47 -16.22 12.29 8.13
CA ILE A 47 -15.47 11.63 9.20
C ILE A 47 -14.00 11.95 8.99
N LYS A 48 -13.36 12.51 10.01
CA LYS A 48 -11.91 12.71 10.03
C LYS A 48 -11.25 11.54 10.75
N ILE A 49 -10.24 10.95 10.10
CA ILE A 49 -9.45 9.85 10.63
C ILE A 49 -8.01 10.34 10.76
N ASP A 50 -7.48 10.30 11.97
CA ASP A 50 -6.12 10.73 12.25
C ASP A 50 -5.12 9.57 12.10
N ARG A 51 -3.81 9.89 11.93
CA ARG A 51 -2.73 8.95 11.71
C ARG A 51 -2.70 7.75 12.68
N LYS A 52 -2.98 7.98 13.95
CA LYS A 52 -2.99 6.91 14.98
C LYS A 52 -4.02 5.81 14.71
N ASP A 53 -5.07 6.14 13.95
CA ASP A 53 -6.20 5.25 13.70
C ASP A 53 -5.88 4.20 12.62
N PHE A 54 -4.89 4.46 11.76
CA PHE A 54 -4.47 3.52 10.70
C PHE A 54 -3.69 2.31 11.21
N ARG A 55 -3.11 2.39 12.41
CA ARG A 55 -2.28 1.31 12.98
C ARG A 55 -3.05 0.02 13.26
N PHE A 56 -4.37 0.09 13.37
CA PHE A 56 -5.21 -1.03 13.80
C PHE A 56 -5.71 -1.89 12.65
N LYS A 57 -5.54 -1.48 11.39
CA LYS A 57 -5.95 -2.25 10.23
C LYS A 57 -4.81 -2.41 9.24
N ALA A 58 -4.46 -3.66 9.05
CA ALA A 58 -3.37 -4.04 8.16
C ALA A 58 -3.84 -5.07 7.14
N VAL A 59 -3.31 -4.97 5.93
CA VAL A 59 -3.35 -6.02 4.92
C VAL A 59 -2.04 -6.78 5.01
N LEU A 60 -2.10 -8.05 5.37
CA LEU A 60 -0.91 -8.90 5.51
C LEU A 60 0.21 -8.25 6.36
N GLY A 61 -0.17 -7.55 7.43
CA GLY A 61 0.77 -6.89 8.33
C GLY A 61 1.13 -5.44 7.98
N THR A 62 0.67 -4.92 6.84
CA THR A 62 0.91 -3.53 6.42
C THR A 62 -0.34 -2.68 6.68
N PRO A 63 -0.25 -1.59 7.48
CA PRO A 63 -1.36 -0.67 7.70
C PRO A 63 -1.88 -0.09 6.37
N ASP A 64 -3.21 -0.03 6.22
CA ASP A 64 -3.85 0.44 4.99
C ASP A 64 -4.99 1.42 5.27
N VAL A 65 -4.97 2.57 4.58
CA VAL A 65 -5.97 3.63 4.71
C VAL A 65 -7.35 3.13 4.32
N ILE A 66 -7.47 2.49 3.17
CA ILE A 66 -8.76 2.05 2.64
C ILE A 66 -9.38 0.95 3.51
N LYS A 67 -8.57 0.03 4.03
CA LYS A 67 -9.05 -0.99 4.99
C LYS A 67 -9.58 -0.36 6.27
N THR A 68 -9.02 0.76 6.70
CA THR A 68 -9.55 1.50 7.84
C THR A 68 -10.92 2.11 7.52
N LEU A 69 -11.10 2.65 6.32
CA LEU A 69 -12.40 3.18 5.87
C LEU A 69 -13.47 2.10 5.74
N GLN A 70 -13.11 0.86 5.36
CA GLN A 70 -14.03 -0.27 5.26
C GLN A 70 -14.69 -0.67 6.60
N MET A 71 -14.13 -0.22 7.74
CA MET A 71 -14.73 -0.45 9.06
C MET A 71 -15.86 0.52 9.39
N LEU A 72 -16.02 1.58 8.62
CA LEU A 72 -17.00 2.61 8.91
C LEU A 72 -18.41 2.17 8.51
N PRO A 73 -19.44 2.52 9.29
CA PRO A 73 -20.82 2.22 8.93
C PRO A 73 -21.20 2.78 7.55
N GLY A 74 -21.84 1.96 6.72
CA GLY A 74 -22.26 2.34 5.36
C GLY A 74 -21.14 2.31 4.32
N VAL A 75 -20.02 1.69 4.65
CA VAL A 75 -18.90 1.39 3.74
C VAL A 75 -18.74 -0.12 3.67
N THR A 76 -18.66 -0.65 2.47
CA THR A 76 -18.41 -2.08 2.25
C THR A 76 -17.20 -2.25 1.32
N PRO A 77 -16.41 -3.31 1.48
CA PRO A 77 -15.36 -3.63 0.53
C PRO A 77 -15.95 -3.95 -0.85
N GLY A 78 -15.22 -3.68 -1.92
CA GLY A 78 -15.59 -4.10 -3.27
C GLY A 78 -15.61 -5.63 -3.41
N ASN A 79 -14.61 -6.28 -2.80
CA ASN A 79 -14.55 -7.72 -2.50
C ASN A 79 -13.71 -7.89 -1.22
N GLU A 80 -13.67 -9.11 -0.66
CA GLU A 80 -13.02 -9.37 0.64
C GLU A 80 -11.53 -9.00 0.67
N MET A 81 -10.83 -9.11 -0.43
CA MET A 81 -9.40 -8.83 -0.53
C MET A 81 -9.09 -7.43 -1.08
N SER A 82 -10.07 -6.74 -1.67
CA SER A 82 -9.85 -5.46 -2.35
C SER A 82 -9.68 -4.29 -1.39
N SER A 83 -8.74 -3.39 -1.70
CA SER A 83 -8.63 -2.04 -1.15
C SER A 83 -9.51 -1.04 -1.89
N THR A 84 -10.69 -1.46 -2.37
CA THR A 84 -11.73 -0.59 -2.88
C THR A 84 -12.88 -0.49 -1.89
N ILE A 85 -13.63 0.61 -1.94
CA ILE A 85 -14.79 0.84 -1.09
C ILE A 85 -16.04 1.08 -1.93
N ASN A 86 -17.15 0.51 -1.49
CA ASN A 86 -18.48 0.83 -1.97
C ASN A 86 -19.19 1.61 -0.86
N VAL A 87 -19.65 2.82 -1.16
CA VAL A 87 -20.22 3.72 -0.17
C VAL A 87 -21.67 3.98 -0.49
N ARG A 88 -22.58 3.66 0.47
CA ARG A 88 -24.03 3.90 0.34
C ARG A 88 -24.63 3.39 -0.98
N GLY A 89 -24.17 2.23 -1.45
CA GLY A 89 -24.67 1.61 -2.69
C GLY A 89 -23.97 2.06 -3.97
N GLY A 90 -23.01 2.99 -3.91
CA GLY A 90 -22.11 3.31 -5.01
C GLY A 90 -21.01 2.26 -5.16
N THR A 91 -20.40 2.20 -6.32
CA THR A 91 -19.28 1.31 -6.65
C THR A 91 -17.92 1.93 -6.33
N GLY A 92 -16.85 1.14 -6.38
CA GLY A 92 -15.49 1.62 -6.16
C GLY A 92 -15.08 2.77 -7.09
N ASN A 93 -15.59 2.76 -8.33
CA ASN A 93 -15.29 3.79 -9.34
C ASN A 93 -16.09 5.10 -9.13
N ASP A 94 -17.11 5.09 -8.27
CA ASP A 94 -17.91 6.27 -7.98
C ASP A 94 -17.31 7.14 -6.88
N ASN A 95 -16.18 6.73 -6.30
CA ASN A 95 -15.48 7.46 -5.25
C ASN A 95 -14.37 8.34 -5.83
N LEU A 96 -14.20 9.51 -5.25
CA LEU A 96 -13.09 10.41 -5.54
C LEU A 96 -11.98 10.19 -4.51
N TYR A 97 -10.82 9.78 -4.97
CA TYR A 97 -9.63 9.67 -4.13
C TYR A 97 -8.72 10.85 -4.40
N LEU A 98 -8.31 11.53 -3.34
CA LEU A 98 -7.41 12.68 -3.42
C LEU A 98 -6.20 12.45 -2.52
N LEU A 99 -5.04 12.87 -2.98
CA LEU A 99 -3.82 12.96 -2.19
C LEU A 99 -3.36 14.42 -2.19
N ASP A 100 -3.46 15.09 -1.03
CA ASP A 100 -3.22 16.53 -0.90
C ASP A 100 -3.97 17.35 -1.97
N ASN A 101 -5.28 17.10 -2.15
CA ASN A 101 -6.18 17.70 -3.14
C ASN A 101 -5.91 17.32 -4.62
N VAL A 102 -4.97 16.43 -4.92
CA VAL A 102 -4.71 15.95 -6.28
C VAL A 102 -5.47 14.64 -6.52
N PRO A 103 -6.31 14.55 -7.57
CA PRO A 103 -7.04 13.32 -7.88
C PRO A 103 -6.10 12.16 -8.25
N LEU A 104 -6.35 11.01 -7.63
CA LEU A 104 -5.73 9.74 -7.99
C LEU A 104 -6.73 8.89 -8.76
N TYR A 105 -6.38 8.50 -9.98
CA TYR A 105 -7.23 7.68 -10.82
C TYR A 105 -7.08 6.20 -10.52
N GLN A 106 -5.90 5.77 -10.12
CA GLN A 106 -5.63 4.42 -9.62
C GLN A 106 -5.44 4.49 -8.10
N SER A 107 -6.29 3.79 -7.36
CA SER A 107 -6.29 3.81 -5.90
C SER A 107 -5.65 2.58 -5.25
N GLY A 108 -5.17 1.61 -6.06
CA GLY A 108 -4.61 0.38 -5.52
C GLY A 108 -3.62 -0.32 -6.45
N HIS A 109 -2.70 -1.06 -5.83
CA HIS A 109 -1.75 -1.98 -6.45
C HIS A 109 -2.26 -3.41 -6.42
N PHE A 110 -1.72 -4.28 -7.25
CA PHE A 110 -2.03 -5.71 -7.32
C PHE A 110 -3.52 -5.97 -7.40
N LEU A 111 -4.15 -5.52 -8.50
CA LEU A 111 -5.58 -5.67 -8.73
C LEU A 111 -6.45 -5.08 -7.60
N GLY A 112 -5.91 -4.08 -6.90
CA GLY A 112 -6.60 -3.40 -5.81
C GLY A 112 -6.45 -4.07 -4.44
N LEU A 113 -5.53 -5.01 -4.24
CA LEU A 113 -5.29 -5.64 -2.94
C LEU A 113 -4.67 -4.67 -1.92
N PHE A 114 -3.75 -3.81 -2.36
CA PHE A 114 -3.10 -2.80 -1.54
C PHE A 114 -3.48 -1.40 -2.01
N SER A 115 -3.73 -0.47 -1.08
CA SER A 115 -3.93 0.92 -1.47
C SER A 115 -2.61 1.60 -1.85
N VAL A 116 -2.69 2.62 -2.69
CA VAL A 116 -1.55 3.46 -3.07
C VAL A 116 -1.09 4.38 -1.93
N PHE A 117 -1.87 4.50 -0.87
CA PHE A 117 -1.58 5.41 0.24
C PHE A 117 -0.53 4.83 1.18
N ASN A 118 0.64 5.44 1.21
CA ASN A 118 1.67 5.10 2.18
C ASN A 118 1.33 5.71 3.55
N THR A 119 0.90 4.89 4.50
CA THR A 119 0.44 5.32 5.83
C THR A 119 1.52 6.03 6.66
N ASP A 120 2.81 5.85 6.34
CA ASP A 120 3.89 6.54 7.03
C ASP A 120 3.92 8.04 6.68
N MET A 121 3.39 8.39 5.49
CA MET A 121 3.25 9.77 5.00
C MET A 121 1.91 10.41 5.37
N VAL A 122 0.88 9.62 5.70
CA VAL A 122 -0.47 10.14 5.95
C VAL A 122 -0.55 10.80 7.32
N GLU A 123 -1.04 12.02 7.35
CA GLU A 123 -1.39 12.77 8.58
C GLU A 123 -2.85 12.54 8.97
N SER A 124 -3.76 12.71 8.01
CA SER A 124 -5.19 12.51 8.24
C SER A 124 -5.92 12.19 6.94
N VAL A 125 -7.12 11.66 7.09
CA VAL A 125 -8.06 11.44 5.99
C VAL A 125 -9.37 12.12 6.33
N ASP A 126 -9.84 12.99 5.45
CA ASP A 126 -11.17 13.58 5.49
C ASP A 126 -12.07 12.75 4.56
N PHE A 127 -12.95 11.95 5.13
CA PHE A 127 -13.83 11.05 4.39
C PHE A 127 -15.26 11.54 4.37
N TYR A 128 -15.78 11.82 3.19
CA TYR A 128 -17.16 12.29 2.96
C TYR A 128 -17.97 11.13 2.35
N LYS A 129 -18.94 10.61 3.10
CA LYS A 129 -19.84 9.54 2.63
C LYS A 129 -21.02 10.06 1.77
N GLY A 130 -21.01 11.32 1.42
CA GLY A 130 -22.03 12.05 0.67
C GLY A 130 -22.18 13.48 1.22
N GLY A 131 -22.91 14.34 0.52
CA GLY A 131 -23.07 15.74 0.93
C GLY A 131 -21.75 16.49 1.01
N PHE A 132 -20.79 16.14 0.18
CA PHE A 132 -19.48 16.80 0.12
C PHE A 132 -19.60 18.22 -0.45
N PRO A 133 -18.68 19.13 -0.07
CA PRO A 133 -18.65 20.52 -0.55
C PRO A 133 -18.55 20.62 -2.08
N ALA A 134 -19.06 21.72 -2.65
CA ALA A 134 -19.07 21.96 -4.10
C ALA A 134 -17.70 22.02 -4.78
N GLN A 135 -16.62 22.14 -3.99
CA GLN A 135 -15.24 22.04 -4.49
C GLN A 135 -14.88 20.65 -5.02
N PHE A 136 -15.59 19.61 -4.59
CA PHE A 136 -15.39 18.25 -5.04
C PHE A 136 -16.40 17.89 -6.12
N GLY A 137 -15.93 17.39 -7.25
CA GLY A 137 -16.78 17.01 -8.38
C GLY A 137 -16.24 15.79 -9.11
N GLY A 138 -16.96 15.36 -10.15
CA GLY A 138 -16.52 14.28 -11.04
C GLY A 138 -16.78 12.86 -10.53
N ARG A 139 -17.29 12.69 -9.29
CA ARG A 139 -17.68 11.41 -8.71
C ARG A 139 -18.97 11.54 -7.91
N ALA A 140 -19.72 10.45 -7.82
CA ALA A 140 -21.10 10.49 -7.33
C ALA A 140 -21.30 9.94 -5.91
N SER A 141 -20.40 9.10 -5.40
CA SER A 141 -20.63 8.35 -4.16
C SER A 141 -19.96 8.99 -2.96
N SER A 142 -18.63 9.05 -2.94
CA SER A 142 -17.88 9.54 -1.80
C SER A 142 -16.62 10.31 -2.20
N VAL A 143 -16.03 11.02 -1.23
CA VAL A 143 -14.73 11.68 -1.37
C VAL A 143 -13.81 11.20 -0.24
N VAL A 144 -12.65 10.73 -0.61
CA VAL A 144 -11.55 10.34 0.30
C VAL A 144 -10.41 11.33 0.06
N ASP A 145 -10.28 12.33 0.91
CA ASP A 145 -9.21 13.34 0.84
C ASP A 145 -8.11 12.99 1.84
N VAL A 146 -7.02 12.42 1.32
CA VAL A 146 -5.86 12.00 2.11
C VAL A 146 -4.85 13.13 2.15
N ARG A 147 -4.50 13.53 3.35
CA ARG A 147 -3.51 14.59 3.59
C ARG A 147 -2.20 13.99 4.06
N MET A 148 -1.13 14.34 3.36
CA MET A 148 0.22 13.94 3.73
C MET A 148 0.76 14.85 4.83
N LYS A 149 1.52 14.25 5.74
CA LYS A 149 2.27 14.92 6.79
C LYS A 149 3.30 15.88 6.20
N ASP A 150 3.38 17.08 6.74
CA ASP A 150 4.49 17.99 6.48
C ASP A 150 5.78 17.43 7.10
N GLY A 151 6.94 17.80 6.56
CA GLY A 151 8.22 17.48 7.18
C GLY A 151 8.43 18.27 8.48
N ASP A 152 9.14 17.68 9.42
CA ASP A 152 9.55 18.39 10.64
C ASP A 152 10.42 19.60 10.28
N MET A 153 10.16 20.75 10.92
CA MET A 153 10.85 22.00 10.64
C MET A 153 12.16 22.17 11.44
N TYR A 154 12.41 21.30 12.44
CA TYR A 154 13.50 21.47 13.39
C TYR A 154 14.35 20.22 13.57
N GLU A 155 13.77 19.03 13.40
CA GLU A 155 14.45 17.78 13.67
C GLU A 155 14.41 16.85 12.45
N HIS A 156 15.53 16.16 12.21
CA HIS A 156 15.57 15.05 11.27
C HIS A 156 15.03 13.79 11.95
N LYS A 157 14.02 13.17 11.32
CA LYS A 157 13.41 11.93 11.78
C LYS A 157 13.35 10.95 10.61
N GLY A 158 13.47 9.68 10.93
CA GLY A 158 13.33 8.63 9.95
C GLY A 158 12.63 7.43 10.55
N SER A 159 11.95 6.69 9.71
CA SER A 159 11.34 5.41 10.05
C SER A 159 11.62 4.39 8.98
N PHE A 160 11.82 3.15 9.41
CA PHE A 160 11.97 2.02 8.54
C PHE A 160 11.06 0.90 9.05
N SER A 161 10.32 0.28 8.14
CA SER A 161 9.45 -0.84 8.46
C SER A 161 9.52 -1.91 7.38
N ILE A 162 9.54 -3.16 7.83
CA ILE A 162 9.46 -4.33 6.96
C ILE A 162 8.19 -5.07 7.32
N GLY A 163 7.29 -5.17 6.36
CA GLY A 163 6.10 -6.00 6.42
C GLY A 163 6.31 -7.33 5.70
N MET A 164 5.29 -8.19 5.72
CA MET A 164 5.31 -9.45 5.01
C MET A 164 5.32 -9.25 3.48
N THR A 165 4.69 -8.19 3.00
CA THR A 165 4.47 -7.94 1.56
C THR A 165 5.22 -6.74 1.02
N ASP A 166 5.70 -5.86 1.88
CA ASP A 166 6.39 -4.63 1.49
C ASP A 166 7.43 -4.17 2.52
N GLY A 167 8.36 -3.33 2.06
CA GLY A 167 9.26 -2.55 2.88
C GLY A 167 9.03 -1.07 2.65
N ARG A 168 9.14 -0.29 3.72
CA ARG A 168 8.90 1.15 3.70
C ARG A 168 10.03 1.87 4.41
N PHE A 169 10.43 2.95 3.81
CA PHE A 169 11.39 3.89 4.38
C PHE A 169 10.81 5.29 4.28
N GLN A 170 10.90 6.06 5.35
CA GLN A 170 10.46 7.45 5.39
C GLN A 170 11.52 8.28 6.10
N MET A 171 11.79 9.47 5.58
CA MET A 171 12.69 10.45 6.17
C MET A 171 12.10 11.85 6.06
N GLU A 172 12.17 12.61 7.14
CA GLU A 172 11.70 13.99 7.21
C GLU A 172 12.68 14.86 7.97
N GLY A 173 12.63 16.14 7.72
CA GLY A 173 13.45 17.10 8.45
C GLY A 173 13.53 18.46 7.80
N PRO A 174 14.25 19.41 8.43
CA PRO A 174 14.48 20.72 7.87
C PRO A 174 15.52 20.66 6.73
N VAL A 175 15.24 21.36 5.62
CA VAL A 175 16.26 21.81 4.67
C VAL A 175 16.84 23.13 5.19
N LYS A 176 15.96 23.98 5.76
CA LYS A 176 16.30 25.20 6.48
C LYS A 176 15.35 25.34 7.66
N GLU A 177 15.91 25.32 8.87
CA GLU A 177 15.13 25.37 10.11
C GLU A 177 14.09 26.48 10.11
N GLY A 178 12.85 26.12 10.50
CA GLY A 178 11.73 27.03 10.59
C GLY A 178 11.21 27.59 9.26
N VAL A 179 11.84 27.27 8.11
CA VAL A 179 11.52 27.86 6.80
C VAL A 179 11.13 26.80 5.76
N LEU A 180 11.96 25.77 5.60
CA LEU A 180 11.75 24.75 4.55
C LEU A 180 12.02 23.38 5.12
N SER A 181 11.03 22.51 5.02
CA SER A 181 11.15 21.11 5.38
C SER A 181 10.84 20.17 4.21
N TYR A 182 11.31 18.95 4.36
CA TYR A 182 11.02 17.84 3.45
C TYR A 182 10.45 16.65 4.20
N ASN A 183 9.65 15.87 3.52
CA ASN A 183 9.20 14.55 3.94
C ASN A 183 9.17 13.64 2.70
N VAL A 184 9.98 12.59 2.71
CA VAL A 184 10.13 11.67 1.58
C VAL A 184 9.95 10.26 2.08
N ALA A 185 9.17 9.47 1.36
CA ALA A 185 9.00 8.06 1.65
C ALA A 185 9.03 7.22 0.39
N VAL A 186 9.60 6.03 0.54
CA VAL A 186 9.65 4.99 -0.50
C VAL A 186 8.98 3.75 0.06
N ARG A 187 8.17 3.10 -0.76
CA ARG A 187 7.60 1.78 -0.50
C ARG A 187 7.96 0.86 -1.65
N TYR A 188 8.39 -0.35 -1.32
CA TYR A 188 8.68 -1.39 -2.29
C TYR A 188 7.98 -2.68 -1.90
N GLY A 189 7.16 -3.21 -2.80
CA GLY A 189 6.37 -4.42 -2.60
C GLY A 189 7.08 -5.65 -3.17
N TRP A 190 7.16 -6.70 -2.35
CA TRP A 190 7.70 -8.01 -2.73
C TRP A 190 6.68 -9.14 -2.57
N VAL A 191 5.43 -8.84 -2.89
CA VAL A 191 4.30 -9.81 -2.82
C VAL A 191 4.62 -11.12 -3.53
N GLU A 192 5.40 -11.04 -4.61
CA GLU A 192 5.88 -12.18 -5.38
C GLU A 192 6.58 -13.23 -4.52
N ALA A 193 7.36 -12.81 -3.52
CA ALA A 193 8.10 -13.72 -2.65
C ALA A 193 7.19 -14.74 -1.93
N PHE A 194 5.92 -14.39 -1.72
CA PHE A 194 4.91 -15.24 -1.08
C PHE A 194 3.96 -15.88 -2.08
N VAL A 195 3.50 -15.11 -3.05
CA VAL A 195 2.50 -15.60 -4.01
C VAL A 195 3.07 -16.69 -4.92
N ARG A 196 4.32 -16.54 -5.36
CA ARG A 196 4.96 -17.50 -6.26
C ARG A 196 5.13 -18.91 -5.65
N PRO A 197 5.68 -19.10 -4.44
CA PRO A 197 5.75 -20.43 -3.82
C PRO A 197 4.36 -20.99 -3.49
N LEU A 198 3.39 -20.14 -3.11
CA LEU A 198 2.02 -20.57 -2.86
C LEU A 198 1.36 -21.10 -4.13
N LEU A 199 1.48 -20.40 -5.25
CA LEU A 199 0.96 -20.86 -6.55
C LEU A 199 1.60 -22.19 -6.96
N LYS A 200 2.91 -22.37 -6.74
CA LYS A 200 3.59 -23.62 -7.01
C LYS A 200 3.14 -24.77 -6.10
N ALA A 201 2.80 -24.48 -4.84
CA ALA A 201 2.34 -25.46 -3.87
C ALA A 201 0.87 -25.89 -4.07
N VAL A 202 0.02 -24.96 -4.50
CA VAL A 202 -1.42 -25.21 -4.73
C VAL A 202 -1.67 -25.88 -6.07
N TYR A 203 -0.78 -25.69 -7.04
CA TYR A 203 -0.87 -26.35 -8.31
C TYR A 203 -0.44 -27.80 -8.20
N VAL A 204 -1.42 -28.69 -8.01
CA VAL A 204 -1.24 -30.13 -8.18
C VAL A 204 -1.38 -30.41 -9.68
N PRO A 205 -0.32 -30.85 -10.39
CA PRO A 205 -0.47 -31.30 -11.77
C PRO A 205 -1.49 -32.43 -11.79
N ASP A 206 -2.49 -32.32 -12.67
CA ASP A 206 -3.42 -33.41 -12.89
C ASP A 206 -2.62 -34.62 -13.41
N VAL A 207 -2.55 -35.68 -12.61
CA VAL A 207 -1.65 -36.82 -12.81
C VAL A 207 -2.01 -37.64 -14.07
N SER A 208 -3.12 -37.29 -14.73
CA SER A 208 -3.64 -38.03 -15.88
C SER A 208 -2.98 -37.74 -17.22
N TYR A 209 -2.26 -36.63 -17.35
CA TYR A 209 -1.55 -36.29 -18.57
C TYR A 209 -0.16 -35.73 -18.21
N SER A 210 0.88 -36.41 -18.64
CA SER A 210 2.29 -36.04 -18.44
C SER A 210 2.67 -34.81 -19.29
N ASN A 211 1.98 -33.72 -19.07
CA ASN A 211 2.27 -32.46 -19.76
C ASN A 211 3.17 -31.61 -18.86
N ASP A 212 4.30 -31.22 -19.39
CA ASP A 212 5.23 -30.29 -18.77
C ASP A 212 4.58 -28.89 -18.82
N TYR A 213 3.76 -28.58 -17.80
CA TYR A 213 3.04 -27.33 -17.70
C TYR A 213 3.78 -26.41 -16.73
N THR A 214 4.23 -25.27 -17.21
CA THR A 214 4.94 -24.32 -16.38
C THR A 214 4.18 -22.99 -16.35
N ARG A 215 3.74 -22.60 -15.15
CA ARG A 215 3.22 -21.26 -14.88
C ARG A 215 4.27 -20.48 -14.09
N ASP A 216 4.59 -19.32 -14.55
CA ASP A 216 5.45 -18.38 -13.83
C ASP A 216 4.84 -16.99 -13.89
N GLY A 217 4.74 -16.35 -12.73
CA GLY A 217 4.15 -15.02 -12.59
C GLY A 217 5.02 -14.16 -11.69
N HIS A 218 5.28 -12.95 -12.15
CA HIS A 218 6.02 -11.95 -11.40
C HIS A 218 5.12 -10.73 -11.20
N TYR A 219 5.09 -10.22 -9.99
CA TYR A 219 4.44 -8.96 -9.67
C TYR A 219 5.26 -8.19 -8.64
N GLY A 220 5.46 -6.92 -8.88
CA GLY A 220 6.07 -6.01 -7.95
C GLY A 220 5.47 -4.62 -8.09
N PHE A 221 5.53 -3.85 -7.03
CA PHE A 221 5.15 -2.45 -7.06
C PHE A 221 6.13 -1.60 -6.25
N SER A 222 6.19 -0.32 -6.58
CA SER A 222 6.99 0.64 -5.82
C SER A 222 6.34 2.00 -5.85
N ASP A 223 6.41 2.70 -4.72
CA ASP A 223 5.89 4.06 -4.57
C ASP A 223 6.97 4.99 -4.05
N LEU A 224 6.96 6.20 -4.58
CA LEU A 224 7.69 7.33 -4.06
C LEU A 224 6.73 8.45 -3.73
N ASN A 225 6.75 8.90 -2.50
CA ASN A 225 6.05 10.10 -2.04
C ASN A 225 7.07 11.14 -1.61
N ALA A 226 6.91 12.37 -2.01
CA ALA A 226 7.72 13.48 -1.50
C ALA A 226 6.86 14.73 -1.30
N LYS A 227 7.08 15.40 -0.17
CA LYS A 227 6.43 16.65 0.17
C LYS A 227 7.47 17.64 0.67
N PHE A 228 7.49 18.83 0.08
CA PHE A 228 8.29 19.95 0.52
C PHE A 228 7.35 21.05 1.02
N THR A 229 7.64 21.57 2.20
CA THR A 229 6.84 22.61 2.84
C THR A 229 7.70 23.83 3.08
N TRP A 230 7.34 24.94 2.46
CA TRP A 230 8.01 26.22 2.61
C TRP A 230 7.11 27.23 3.31
N ILE A 231 7.56 27.71 4.47
CA ILE A 231 6.93 28.81 5.21
C ILE A 231 7.61 30.10 4.77
N LYS A 232 6.97 30.78 3.82
CA LYS A 232 7.48 32.05 3.29
C LYS A 232 7.27 33.21 4.28
N SER A 233 6.13 33.21 4.96
CA SER A 233 5.76 34.20 5.98
C SER A 233 4.80 33.59 6.99
N SER A 234 4.42 34.33 8.03
CA SER A 234 3.41 33.89 8.99
C SER A 234 2.02 33.62 8.36
N ARG A 235 1.77 34.11 7.15
CA ARG A 235 0.51 33.94 6.42
C ARG A 235 0.64 33.04 5.21
N ASP A 236 1.83 32.85 4.67
CA ASP A 236 2.06 32.15 3.39
C ASP A 236 2.82 30.84 3.61
N LYS A 237 2.15 29.76 3.33
CA LYS A 237 2.71 28.40 3.30
C LYS A 237 2.57 27.84 1.88
N ILE A 238 3.65 27.43 1.28
CA ILE A 238 3.71 26.81 -0.04
C ILE A 238 4.12 25.36 0.13
N THR A 239 3.37 24.45 -0.49
CA THR A 239 3.68 23.02 -0.47
C THR A 239 3.88 22.53 -1.89
N PHE A 240 4.89 21.71 -2.09
CA PHE A 240 5.10 20.95 -3.31
C PHE A 240 4.99 19.47 -2.96
N ASN A 241 4.06 18.78 -3.62
CA ASN A 241 3.79 17.36 -3.40
C ASN A 241 4.03 16.59 -4.68
N THR A 242 4.61 15.39 -4.57
CA THR A 242 4.71 14.46 -5.68
C THR A 242 4.43 13.04 -5.21
N TYR A 243 3.79 12.28 -6.08
CA TYR A 243 3.56 10.86 -5.95
C TYR A 243 3.92 10.18 -7.27
N LEU A 244 4.71 9.13 -7.18
CA LEU A 244 5.04 8.25 -8.30
C LEU A 244 4.78 6.82 -7.86
N GLY A 245 3.93 6.10 -8.58
CA GLY A 245 3.63 4.69 -8.37
C GLY A 245 3.99 3.90 -9.63
N PHE A 246 4.60 2.73 -9.43
CA PHE A 246 4.96 1.81 -10.50
C PHE A 246 4.48 0.42 -10.14
N ASP A 247 3.74 -0.20 -11.05
CA ASP A 247 3.35 -1.60 -11.01
C ASP A 247 4.02 -2.35 -12.14
N TYR A 248 4.54 -3.52 -11.83
CA TYR A 248 5.09 -4.45 -12.81
C TYR A 248 4.41 -5.80 -12.65
N MET A 249 3.86 -6.31 -13.75
CA MET A 249 3.29 -7.66 -13.80
C MET A 249 3.77 -8.38 -15.05
N SER A 250 4.25 -9.60 -14.88
CA SER A 250 4.49 -10.52 -15.99
C SER A 250 3.92 -11.89 -15.68
N TYR A 251 3.29 -12.49 -16.64
CA TYR A 251 2.72 -13.83 -16.54
C TYR A 251 3.19 -14.67 -17.72
N MET A 252 3.72 -15.86 -17.43
CA MET A 252 4.13 -16.82 -18.43
C MET A 252 3.38 -18.11 -18.19
N ASP A 253 2.68 -18.56 -19.22
CA ASP A 253 2.04 -19.86 -19.28
C ASP A 253 2.64 -20.66 -20.43
N SER A 254 3.18 -21.84 -20.15
CA SER A 254 3.76 -22.72 -21.17
C SER A 254 3.26 -24.13 -21.03
N GLU A 255 2.73 -24.67 -22.08
CA GLU A 255 2.21 -26.04 -22.15
C GLU A 255 3.00 -26.80 -23.23
N ARG A 256 3.54 -27.98 -22.88
CA ARG A 256 4.19 -28.88 -23.82
C ARG A 256 3.26 -30.05 -24.09
N TYR A 257 2.85 -30.19 -25.33
CA TYR A 257 2.09 -31.33 -25.79
C TYR A 257 3.00 -32.52 -26.10
N PRO A 258 2.92 -33.64 -25.38
CA PRO A 258 3.80 -34.78 -25.57
C PRO A 258 3.47 -35.63 -26.82
N TYR A 259 2.30 -35.40 -27.44
CA TYR A 259 1.89 -36.19 -28.59
C TYR A 259 2.09 -35.43 -29.89
N PRO A 260 2.69 -36.07 -30.93
CA PRO A 260 2.70 -35.50 -32.26
C PRO A 260 1.26 -35.38 -32.75
N VAL A 261 0.83 -34.14 -33.02
CA VAL A 261 -0.41 -33.93 -33.77
C VAL A 261 -0.23 -34.61 -35.15
N VAL A 262 -1.19 -35.44 -35.56
CA VAL A 262 -1.10 -36.18 -36.82
C VAL A 262 -0.77 -35.21 -37.93
N GLY A 263 0.47 -35.31 -38.47
CA GLY A 263 0.97 -34.44 -39.54
C GLY A 263 1.85 -33.27 -39.13
N GLY A 264 2.23 -33.12 -37.86
CA GLY A 264 3.07 -32.00 -37.37
C GLY A 264 4.08 -32.39 -36.29
N SER A 265 5.10 -31.55 -36.15
CA SER A 265 6.09 -31.61 -35.07
C SER A 265 5.41 -31.37 -33.71
N SER A 266 6.00 -31.92 -32.62
CA SER A 266 5.56 -31.68 -31.25
C SER A 266 5.37 -30.18 -31.00
N GLY A 267 4.12 -29.77 -30.69
CA GLY A 267 3.79 -28.35 -30.47
C GLY A 267 4.26 -27.89 -29.08
N TYR A 268 4.90 -26.75 -29.04
CA TYR A 268 5.17 -25.98 -27.85
C TYR A 268 4.39 -24.67 -27.96
N GLN A 269 3.44 -24.45 -27.05
CA GLN A 269 2.72 -23.18 -26.97
C GLN A 269 3.21 -22.41 -25.75
N LYS A 270 3.71 -21.21 -25.98
CA LYS A 270 4.15 -20.29 -24.97
C LYS A 270 3.33 -19.01 -25.10
N SER A 271 2.51 -18.72 -24.12
CA SER A 271 1.86 -17.42 -24.00
C SER A 271 2.62 -16.57 -22.99
N PHE A 272 2.94 -15.35 -23.38
CA PHE A 272 3.65 -14.39 -22.57
C PHE A 272 2.85 -13.09 -22.55
N PHE A 273 2.49 -12.65 -21.34
CA PHE A 273 1.93 -11.33 -21.11
C PHE A 273 2.90 -10.52 -20.25
N LYS A 274 3.25 -9.35 -20.72
CA LYS A 274 4.06 -8.39 -19.98
C LYS A 274 3.40 -7.03 -20.12
N ASP A 275 2.94 -6.50 -18.99
CA ASP A 275 2.41 -5.15 -18.89
C ASP A 275 3.29 -4.38 -17.89
N GLY A 276 3.71 -3.19 -18.28
CA GLY A 276 4.51 -2.31 -17.46
C GLY A 276 4.08 -0.88 -17.76
N ASN A 277 3.50 -0.23 -16.77
CA ASN A 277 3.18 1.19 -16.76
C ASN A 277 4.20 1.98 -15.97
#